data_41b3d0dc7c53f2d0c4737116fac95a6b
#
_entry.id   41b3d0dc7c53f2d0c4737116fac95a6b
#
_cell.length_a   1.000
_cell.length_b   1.000
_cell.length_c   1.000
_cell.angle_alpha   90.00
_cell.angle_beta   90.00
_cell.angle_gamma   90.00
#
_symmetry.space_group_name_H-M   'P 1'
#
loop_
_entity.id
_entity.type
_entity.pdbx_description
1 polymer ?
#
loop_
_entity_poly.entity_id
_entity_poly.type
_entity_poly.pdbx_seq_one_letter_code
_entity_poly.pdbx_strand_id
1 'polypeptide(L)'
;MKILQLLPELKIGGVERGTVDLSHELVADNHVSGVVSAGGHLEESLKSHGAKHFNLPIAKKNFQALKQFRKLREIYTDFKPDIIHVRSRFPAWINFLALKNYPDIHPLVISTFHGLYSKPFYSKSMSYADEIITISKTVNDYVLKNYHVNKENLHLIYRGCDLEEFNTSSVPEEWKKDWFDEFPQTKDKIILTLPGLSLIHI
;
A
#
# COMPACT_ATOMS: atom_id res chain seq x y z
N MET A 1 6.69 14.72 -10.62
CA MET A 1 5.61 13.83 -11.12
C MET A 1 4.43 13.83 -10.14
N LYS A 2 3.24 13.49 -10.62
CA LYS A 2 2.04 13.30 -9.79
C LYS A 2 1.75 11.82 -9.66
N ILE A 3 1.86 11.28 -8.46
CA ILE A 3 1.66 9.85 -8.17
C ILE A 3 0.39 9.68 -7.36
N LEU A 4 -0.52 8.81 -7.82
CA LEU A 4 -1.79 8.52 -7.15
C LEU A 4 -1.82 7.05 -6.70
N GLN A 5 -1.81 6.80 -5.40
CA GLN A 5 -1.89 5.46 -4.84
C GLN A 5 -3.35 5.08 -4.53
N LEU A 6 -3.72 3.84 -4.83
CA LEU A 6 -5.07 3.30 -4.60
C LEU A 6 -5.04 2.10 -3.67
N LEU A 7 -5.73 2.20 -2.53
CA LEU A 7 -5.89 1.11 -1.56
C LEU A 7 -7.29 1.16 -0.92
N PRO A 8 -7.77 0.08 -0.25
CA PRO A 8 -9.13 0.05 0.32
C PRO A 8 -9.36 1.10 1.41
N GLU A 9 -8.48 1.18 2.38
CA GLU A 9 -8.58 2.04 3.56
C GLU A 9 -7.20 2.36 4.15
N LEU A 10 -7.13 3.32 5.06
CA LEU A 10 -5.93 3.77 5.76
C LEU A 10 -6.00 3.43 7.26
N LYS A 11 -6.30 2.16 7.58
CA LYS A 11 -6.36 1.68 8.96
C LYS A 11 -5.01 1.06 9.40
N ILE A 12 -5.06 -0.14 9.95
CA ILE A 12 -3.88 -0.86 10.43
C ILE A 12 -3.47 -1.90 9.40
N GLY A 13 -2.20 -1.92 9.05
CA GLY A 13 -1.63 -2.95 8.19
C GLY A 13 -0.37 -2.48 7.47
N GLY A 14 0.40 -3.44 7.02
CA GLY A 14 1.66 -3.12 6.36
C GLY A 14 1.47 -2.46 4.98
N VAL A 15 0.36 -2.68 4.29
CA VAL A 15 0.07 -2.00 3.01
C VAL A 15 -0.25 -0.53 3.26
N GLU A 16 -1.08 -0.27 4.26
CA GLU A 16 -1.53 1.04 4.67
C GLU A 16 -0.34 1.89 5.15
N ARG A 17 0.47 1.37 6.08
CA ARG A 17 1.67 2.04 6.57
C ARG A 17 2.64 2.32 5.41
N GLY A 18 2.99 1.31 4.63
CA GLY A 18 3.89 1.51 3.49
C GLY A 18 3.32 2.41 2.37
N THR A 19 2.00 2.71 2.36
CA THR A 19 1.42 3.73 1.49
C THR A 19 1.70 5.13 2.03
N VAL A 20 1.59 5.31 3.34
CA VAL A 20 1.91 6.57 4.01
C VAL A 20 3.41 6.86 3.90
N ASP A 21 4.26 5.88 4.24
CA ASP A 21 5.71 6.03 4.16
C ASP A 21 6.16 6.41 2.74
N LEU A 22 5.67 5.71 1.71
CA LEU A 22 5.96 6.06 0.32
C LEU A 22 5.43 7.46 -0.04
N SER A 23 4.28 7.87 0.50
CA SER A 23 3.76 9.22 0.25
C SER A 23 4.64 10.29 0.86
N HIS A 24 5.20 10.05 2.05
CA HIS A 24 6.15 10.98 2.70
C HIS A 24 7.41 11.14 1.86
N GLU A 25 8.02 10.04 1.43
CA GLU A 25 9.22 10.06 0.59
C GLU A 25 8.96 10.77 -0.75
N LEU A 26 7.84 10.48 -1.40
CA LEU A 26 7.48 11.15 -2.66
C LEU A 26 7.35 12.67 -2.50
N VAL A 27 6.79 13.14 -1.38
CA VAL A 27 6.68 14.58 -1.11
C VAL A 27 8.05 15.17 -0.78
N ALA A 28 8.88 14.47 0.01
CA ALA A 28 10.25 14.87 0.31
C ALA A 28 11.09 15.03 -0.96
N ASP A 29 10.87 14.15 -1.95
CA ASP A 29 11.52 14.20 -3.28
C ASP A 29 10.85 15.18 -4.26
N ASN A 30 10.02 16.12 -3.76
CA ASN A 30 9.33 17.13 -4.56
C ASN A 30 8.34 16.55 -5.60
N HIS A 31 7.77 15.39 -5.35
CA HIS A 31 6.66 14.85 -6.13
C HIS A 31 5.31 15.23 -5.50
N VAL A 32 4.26 15.22 -6.29
CA VAL A 32 2.89 15.42 -5.79
C VAL A 32 2.30 14.04 -5.51
N SER A 33 2.12 13.73 -4.22
CA SER A 33 1.51 12.47 -3.78
C SER A 33 0.03 12.63 -3.50
N GLY A 34 -0.78 11.69 -4.02
CA GLY A 34 -2.20 11.56 -3.73
C GLY A 34 -2.53 10.12 -3.34
N VAL A 35 -3.51 9.95 -2.48
CA VAL A 35 -3.99 8.63 -2.04
C VAL A 35 -5.50 8.59 -2.12
N VAL A 36 -6.05 7.57 -2.79
CA VAL A 36 -7.49 7.28 -2.84
C VAL A 36 -7.78 6.09 -1.93
N SER A 37 -8.63 6.28 -0.94
CA SER A 37 -9.08 5.23 -0.03
C SER A 37 -10.39 5.59 0.66
N ALA A 38 -10.98 4.67 1.42
CA ALA A 38 -12.15 4.94 2.26
C ALA A 38 -11.78 5.67 3.58
N GLY A 39 -10.55 6.16 3.73
CA GLY A 39 -10.06 6.81 4.94
C GLY A 39 -9.62 5.84 6.04
N GLY A 40 -9.29 6.37 7.19
CA GLY A 40 -8.82 5.65 8.38
C GLY A 40 -7.91 6.52 9.24
N HIS A 41 -7.43 5.99 10.37
CA HIS A 41 -6.64 6.78 11.34
C HIS A 41 -5.25 7.21 10.83
N LEU A 42 -4.71 6.58 9.76
CA LEU A 42 -3.46 7.03 9.13
C LEU A 42 -3.66 8.23 8.17
N GLU A 43 -4.90 8.69 7.99
CA GLU A 43 -5.20 9.81 7.08
C GLU A 43 -4.57 11.13 7.55
N GLU A 44 -4.57 11.37 8.86
CA GLU A 44 -3.95 12.56 9.45
C GLU A 44 -2.43 12.57 9.23
N SER A 45 -1.77 11.45 9.50
CA SER A 45 -0.33 11.28 9.23
C SER A 45 -0.01 11.48 7.76
N LEU A 46 -0.83 10.95 6.85
CA LEU A 46 -0.65 11.15 5.41
C LEU A 46 -0.69 12.63 5.03
N LYS A 47 -1.67 13.37 5.54
CA LYS A 47 -1.89 14.78 5.22
C LYS A 47 -0.85 15.72 5.84
N SER A 48 -0.39 15.42 7.05
CA SER A 48 0.61 16.24 7.77
C SER A 48 1.93 16.37 7.02
N HIS A 49 2.25 15.42 6.14
CA HIS A 49 3.43 15.45 5.28
C HIS A 49 3.16 15.96 3.85
N GLY A 50 2.00 16.60 3.61
CA GLY A 50 1.70 17.28 2.36
C GLY A 50 1.08 16.42 1.26
N ALA A 51 0.82 15.13 1.51
CA ALA A 51 0.11 14.28 0.56
C ALA A 51 -1.41 14.60 0.55
N LYS A 52 -2.05 14.46 -0.61
CA LYS A 52 -3.50 14.65 -0.76
C LYS A 52 -4.25 13.34 -0.50
N HIS A 53 -5.35 13.41 0.23
CA HIS A 53 -6.27 12.28 0.39
C HIS A 53 -7.59 12.54 -0.35
N PHE A 54 -8.02 11.55 -1.12
CA PHE A 54 -9.31 11.53 -1.80
C PHE A 54 -10.17 10.42 -1.19
N ASN A 55 -11.18 10.80 -0.41
CA ASN A 55 -12.06 9.84 0.22
C ASN A 55 -13.00 9.22 -0.81
N LEU A 56 -12.85 7.91 -1.04
CA LEU A 56 -13.70 7.15 -1.93
C LEU A 56 -14.01 5.78 -1.30
N PRO A 57 -15.30 5.37 -1.18
CA PRO A 57 -15.70 4.15 -0.48
C PRO A 57 -15.41 2.90 -1.32
N ILE A 58 -14.11 2.58 -1.46
CA ILE A 58 -13.58 1.43 -2.24
C ILE A 58 -13.09 0.27 -1.36
N ALA A 59 -13.37 0.32 -0.05
CA ALA A 59 -13.01 -0.76 0.88
C ALA A 59 -13.95 -1.97 0.78
N LYS A 60 -15.25 -1.73 0.60
CA LYS A 60 -16.27 -2.78 0.55
C LYS A 60 -16.37 -3.40 -0.85
N LYS A 61 -16.28 -4.73 -0.91
CA LYS A 61 -16.38 -5.51 -2.16
C LYS A 61 -17.84 -5.72 -2.58
N ASN A 62 -18.52 -4.66 -2.98
CA ASN A 62 -19.90 -4.72 -3.44
C ASN A 62 -20.09 -3.98 -4.77
N PHE A 63 -21.26 -4.16 -5.37
CA PHE A 63 -21.57 -3.56 -6.67
C PHE A 63 -21.61 -2.02 -6.64
N GLN A 64 -21.99 -1.43 -5.52
CA GLN A 64 -21.99 0.03 -5.35
C GLN A 64 -20.56 0.59 -5.36
N ALA A 65 -19.62 -0.12 -4.73
CA ALA A 65 -18.22 0.29 -4.74
C ALA A 65 -17.58 0.14 -6.15
N LEU A 66 -18.00 -0.83 -6.94
CA LEU A 66 -17.55 -0.90 -8.34
C LEU A 66 -17.98 0.34 -9.13
N LYS A 67 -19.17 0.88 -8.88
CA LYS A 67 -19.64 2.11 -9.54
C LYS A 67 -18.80 3.35 -9.23
N GLN A 68 -17.93 3.27 -8.20
CA GLN A 68 -17.02 4.35 -7.85
C GLN A 68 -15.97 4.64 -8.95
N PHE A 69 -15.85 3.79 -9.98
CA PHE A 69 -14.97 4.10 -11.12
C PHE A 69 -15.30 5.43 -11.79
N ARG A 70 -16.56 5.90 -11.75
CA ARG A 70 -16.96 7.21 -12.30
C ARG A 70 -16.35 8.35 -11.50
N LYS A 71 -16.47 8.29 -10.17
CA LYS A 71 -15.84 9.28 -9.26
C LYS A 71 -14.31 9.22 -9.32
N LEU A 72 -13.77 8.03 -9.54
CA LEU A 72 -12.34 7.88 -9.74
C LEU A 72 -11.86 8.58 -11.01
N ARG A 73 -12.65 8.57 -12.09
CA ARG A 73 -12.38 9.38 -13.31
C ARG A 73 -12.36 10.88 -13.04
N GLU A 74 -13.30 11.39 -12.23
CA GLU A 74 -13.31 12.79 -11.82
C GLU A 74 -11.99 13.15 -11.09
N ILE A 75 -11.57 12.30 -10.14
CA ILE A 75 -10.28 12.47 -9.46
C ILE A 75 -9.11 12.44 -10.47
N TYR A 76 -9.14 11.56 -11.46
CA TYR A 76 -8.10 11.50 -12.50
C TYR A 76 -8.07 12.77 -13.36
N THR A 77 -9.22 13.30 -13.74
CA THR A 77 -9.32 14.55 -14.52
C THR A 77 -8.75 15.73 -13.74
N ASP A 78 -9.04 15.81 -12.44
CA ASP A 78 -8.61 16.94 -11.59
C ASP A 78 -7.16 16.81 -11.16
N PHE A 79 -6.74 15.61 -10.72
CA PHE A 79 -5.40 15.36 -10.22
C PHE A 79 -4.37 15.24 -11.35
N LYS A 80 -4.76 14.64 -12.49
CA LYS A 80 -3.91 14.34 -13.66
C LYS A 80 -2.65 13.57 -13.26
N PRO A 81 -2.82 12.32 -12.79
CA PRO A 81 -1.68 11.51 -12.36
C PRO A 81 -0.78 11.14 -13.54
N ASP A 82 0.53 11.23 -13.36
CA ASP A 82 1.52 10.63 -14.24
C ASP A 82 1.60 9.13 -14.00
N ILE A 83 1.46 8.73 -12.72
CA ILE A 83 1.51 7.34 -12.27
C ILE A 83 0.29 7.03 -11.38
N ILE A 84 -0.35 5.89 -11.64
CA ILE A 84 -1.35 5.29 -10.76
C ILE A 84 -0.76 4.02 -10.16
N HIS A 85 -0.61 3.98 -8.83
CA HIS A 85 -0.08 2.85 -8.12
C HIS A 85 -1.18 2.08 -7.38
N VAL A 86 -1.61 0.95 -7.92
CA VAL A 86 -2.63 0.11 -7.29
C VAL A 86 -1.99 -0.85 -6.29
N ARG A 87 -2.44 -0.79 -5.05
CA ARG A 87 -1.87 -1.55 -3.93
C ARG A 87 -2.78 -2.65 -3.40
N SER A 88 -3.93 -2.86 -4.03
CA SER A 88 -4.88 -3.90 -3.62
C SER A 88 -5.80 -4.31 -4.77
N ARG A 89 -6.24 -5.56 -4.73
CA ARG A 89 -7.01 -6.23 -5.77
C ARG A 89 -8.32 -5.53 -6.16
N PHE A 90 -9.10 -5.10 -5.18
CA PHE A 90 -10.39 -4.47 -5.46
C PHE A 90 -10.25 -3.04 -6.03
N PRO A 91 -9.41 -2.17 -5.47
CA PRO A 91 -9.01 -0.93 -6.12
C PRO A 91 -8.46 -1.11 -7.54
N ALA A 92 -7.71 -2.19 -7.80
CA ALA A 92 -7.21 -2.49 -9.14
C ALA A 92 -8.35 -2.77 -10.14
N TRP A 93 -9.42 -3.47 -9.73
CA TRP A 93 -10.62 -3.63 -10.58
C TRP A 93 -11.33 -2.30 -10.84
N ILE A 94 -11.44 -1.43 -9.82
CA ILE A 94 -12.07 -0.11 -10.00
C ILE A 94 -11.21 0.75 -10.92
N ASN A 95 -9.88 0.73 -10.77
CA ASN A 95 -8.94 1.41 -11.66
C ASN A 95 -9.08 0.91 -13.12
N PHE A 96 -9.09 -0.40 -13.32
CA PHE A 96 -9.27 -0.99 -14.65
C PHE A 96 -10.57 -0.49 -15.31
N LEU A 97 -11.67 -0.45 -14.56
CA LEU A 97 -12.94 0.07 -15.07
C LEU A 97 -12.90 1.59 -15.32
N ALA A 98 -12.14 2.32 -14.49
CA ALA A 98 -11.99 3.76 -14.65
C ALA A 98 -11.20 4.12 -15.92
N LEU A 99 -10.15 3.38 -16.22
CA LEU A 99 -9.32 3.62 -17.41
C LEU A 99 -9.90 3.03 -18.70
N LYS A 100 -10.76 2.01 -18.58
CA LYS A 100 -11.39 1.38 -19.76
C LYS A 100 -12.22 2.39 -20.54
N ASN A 101 -11.87 2.57 -21.82
CA ASN A 101 -12.55 3.53 -22.71
C ASN A 101 -12.56 4.97 -22.16
N TYR A 102 -11.46 5.39 -21.54
CA TYR A 102 -11.27 6.74 -21.03
C TYR A 102 -10.00 7.37 -21.63
N PRO A 103 -10.09 7.96 -22.83
CA PRO A 103 -8.93 8.37 -23.63
C PRO A 103 -8.26 9.67 -23.14
N ASP A 104 -8.86 10.36 -22.17
CA ASP A 104 -8.39 11.70 -21.76
C ASP A 104 -7.10 11.68 -20.94
N ILE A 105 -6.73 10.51 -20.40
CA ILE A 105 -5.48 10.34 -19.63
C ILE A 105 -4.82 9.00 -19.96
N HIS A 106 -3.48 9.00 -19.91
CA HIS A 106 -2.64 7.81 -20.14
C HIS A 106 -1.56 7.70 -19.05
N PRO A 107 -1.94 7.53 -17.77
CA PRO A 107 -0.97 7.35 -16.70
C PRO A 107 -0.29 5.98 -16.82
N LEU A 108 0.97 5.90 -16.39
CA LEU A 108 1.61 4.61 -16.14
C LEU A 108 0.91 3.92 -14.95
N VAL A 109 0.44 2.71 -15.14
CA VAL A 109 -0.18 1.93 -14.07
C VAL A 109 0.83 0.98 -13.47
N ILE A 110 1.09 1.12 -12.18
CA ILE A 110 1.95 0.21 -11.40
C ILE A 110 1.08 -0.57 -10.42
N SER A 111 1.35 -1.86 -10.24
CA SER A 111 0.73 -2.67 -9.18
C SER A 111 1.77 -3.25 -8.24
N THR A 112 1.41 -3.45 -6.96
CA THR A 112 2.27 -4.17 -6.01
C THR A 112 1.56 -5.41 -5.47
N PHE A 113 2.15 -6.58 -5.68
CA PHE A 113 1.73 -7.82 -5.04
C PHE A 113 2.36 -7.93 -3.65
N HIS A 114 1.53 -7.82 -2.61
CA HIS A 114 1.96 -7.83 -1.20
C HIS A 114 1.97 -9.23 -0.58
N GLY A 115 1.69 -10.28 -1.35
CA GLY A 115 1.65 -11.66 -0.86
C GLY A 115 1.09 -12.64 -1.87
N LEU A 116 0.91 -13.87 -1.44
CA LEU A 116 0.37 -14.97 -2.24
C LEU A 116 -1.17 -14.91 -2.23
N TYR A 117 -1.77 -14.50 -3.33
CA TYR A 117 -3.21 -14.32 -3.42
C TYR A 117 -3.94 -15.62 -3.77
N SER A 118 -4.72 -16.15 -2.85
CA SER A 118 -5.44 -17.44 -2.97
C SER A 118 -6.54 -17.50 -4.03
N LYS A 119 -6.91 -16.37 -4.63
CA LYS A 119 -7.99 -16.30 -5.65
C LYS A 119 -7.43 -15.69 -6.95
N PRO A 120 -6.81 -16.49 -7.83
CA PRO A 120 -6.14 -15.98 -9.03
C PRO A 120 -7.05 -15.14 -9.93
N PHE A 121 -8.28 -15.58 -10.21
CA PHE A 121 -9.23 -14.84 -11.04
C PHE A 121 -9.55 -13.46 -10.49
N TYR A 122 -9.83 -13.36 -9.18
CA TYR A 122 -10.10 -12.07 -8.53
C TYR A 122 -8.87 -11.18 -8.49
N SER A 123 -7.70 -11.78 -8.36
CA SER A 123 -6.42 -11.05 -8.27
C SER A 123 -5.84 -10.69 -9.64
N LYS A 124 -6.45 -11.18 -10.74
CA LYS A 124 -6.00 -10.91 -12.11
C LYS A 124 -5.96 -9.41 -12.44
N SER A 125 -6.80 -8.59 -11.79
CA SER A 125 -6.76 -7.13 -11.97
C SER A 125 -5.40 -6.51 -11.64
N MET A 126 -4.62 -7.12 -10.75
CA MET A 126 -3.27 -6.66 -10.41
C MET A 126 -2.27 -6.91 -11.56
N SER A 127 -2.51 -7.89 -12.43
CA SER A 127 -1.66 -8.18 -13.58
C SER A 127 -2.03 -7.38 -14.84
N TYR A 128 -2.99 -6.47 -14.76
CA TYR A 128 -3.32 -5.54 -15.85
C TYR A 128 -2.52 -4.23 -15.79
N ALA A 129 -1.63 -4.09 -14.83
CA ALA A 129 -0.72 -2.96 -14.73
C ALA A 129 0.38 -3.06 -15.81
N ASP A 130 0.90 -1.89 -16.20
CA ASP A 130 2.02 -1.79 -17.11
C ASP A 130 3.31 -2.31 -16.47
N GLU A 131 3.49 -2.02 -15.16
CA GLU A 131 4.62 -2.45 -14.35
C GLU A 131 4.12 -3.11 -13.04
N ILE A 132 4.80 -4.17 -12.63
CA ILE A 132 4.38 -4.96 -11.47
C ILE A 132 5.53 -5.08 -10.48
N ILE A 133 5.28 -4.67 -9.25
CA ILE A 133 6.22 -4.81 -8.13
C ILE A 133 5.84 -6.04 -7.31
N THR A 134 6.84 -6.82 -6.95
CA THR A 134 6.73 -7.94 -5.99
C THR A 134 7.66 -7.68 -4.81
N ILE A 135 7.19 -7.98 -3.60
CA ILE A 135 7.90 -7.62 -2.36
C ILE A 135 8.87 -8.70 -1.86
N SER A 136 8.91 -9.85 -2.51
CA SER A 136 9.82 -10.95 -2.17
C SER A 136 10.00 -11.90 -3.35
N LYS A 137 11.08 -12.67 -3.33
CA LYS A 137 11.35 -13.70 -4.34
C LYS A 137 10.21 -14.72 -4.42
N THR A 138 9.66 -15.14 -3.28
CA THR A 138 8.52 -16.06 -3.23
C THR A 138 7.29 -15.49 -3.94
N VAL A 139 6.98 -14.21 -3.72
CA VAL A 139 5.86 -13.54 -4.42
C VAL A 139 6.17 -13.36 -5.91
N ASN A 140 7.41 -13.06 -6.27
CA ASN A 140 7.85 -12.94 -7.66
C ASN A 140 7.63 -14.26 -8.42
N ASP A 141 8.14 -15.36 -7.90
CA ASP A 141 7.99 -16.69 -8.50
C ASP A 141 6.52 -17.12 -8.57
N TYR A 142 5.74 -16.79 -7.54
CA TYR A 142 4.29 -17.03 -7.54
C TYR A 142 3.57 -16.26 -8.65
N VAL A 143 3.89 -14.99 -8.85
CA VAL A 143 3.27 -14.15 -9.90
C VAL A 143 3.60 -14.70 -11.28
N LEU A 144 4.87 -15.02 -11.55
CA LEU A 144 5.30 -15.62 -12.81
C LEU A 144 4.58 -16.94 -13.11
N LYS A 145 4.33 -17.75 -12.07
CA LYS A 145 3.67 -19.06 -12.22
C LYS A 145 2.17 -18.97 -12.46
N ASN A 146 1.50 -17.99 -11.83
CA ASN A 146 0.03 -17.98 -11.74
C ASN A 146 -0.65 -16.90 -12.58
N TYR A 147 0.11 -15.94 -13.12
CA TYR A 147 -0.41 -14.85 -13.94
C TYR A 147 0.36 -14.74 -15.25
N HIS A 148 -0.34 -14.37 -16.32
CA HIS A 148 0.28 -14.09 -17.61
C HIS A 148 0.86 -12.66 -17.56
N VAL A 149 2.08 -12.53 -17.07
CA VAL A 149 2.80 -11.26 -16.98
C VAL A 149 4.10 -11.35 -17.79
N ASN A 150 4.48 -10.25 -18.41
CA ASN A 150 5.79 -10.16 -19.03
C ASN A 150 6.86 -10.06 -17.93
N LYS A 151 7.90 -10.88 -18.00
CA LYS A 151 8.97 -10.90 -17.01
C LYS A 151 9.74 -9.56 -16.97
N GLU A 152 9.81 -8.86 -18.10
CA GLU A 152 10.48 -7.57 -18.20
C GLU A 152 9.76 -6.48 -17.41
N ASN A 153 8.44 -6.61 -17.22
CA ASN A 153 7.61 -5.67 -16.47
C ASN A 153 7.41 -6.10 -15.01
N LEU A 154 8.16 -7.13 -14.55
CA LEU A 154 8.05 -7.65 -13.18
C LEU A 154 9.31 -7.32 -12.37
N HIS A 155 9.15 -6.48 -11.36
CA HIS A 155 10.24 -5.95 -10.56
C HIS A 155 10.20 -6.49 -9.13
N LEU A 156 11.30 -7.07 -8.68
CA LEU A 156 11.47 -7.46 -7.28
C LEU A 156 12.02 -6.27 -6.51
N ILE A 157 11.17 -5.66 -5.69
CA ILE A 157 11.53 -4.55 -4.82
C ILE A 157 11.13 -4.91 -3.39
N TYR A 158 12.11 -5.14 -2.53
CA TYR A 158 11.87 -5.43 -1.11
C TYR A 158 11.29 -4.19 -0.42
N ARG A 159 10.53 -4.41 0.64
CA ARG A 159 10.04 -3.30 1.46
C ARG A 159 11.19 -2.65 2.20
N GLY A 160 11.21 -1.34 2.15
CA GLY A 160 12.05 -0.53 3.02
C GLY A 160 11.43 -0.33 4.41
N CYS A 161 12.22 0.18 5.32
CA CYS A 161 11.80 0.72 6.61
C CYS A 161 12.57 2.02 6.85
N ASP A 162 12.04 2.87 7.73
CA ASP A 162 12.72 4.05 8.19
C ASP A 162 13.91 3.65 9.06
N LEU A 163 15.14 3.94 8.59
CA LEU A 163 16.38 3.59 9.30
C LEU A 163 16.68 4.54 10.48
N GLU A 164 16.06 5.71 10.52
CA GLU A 164 16.15 6.60 11.67
C GLU A 164 15.24 6.12 12.80
N GLU A 165 14.02 5.70 12.48
CA GLU A 165 13.08 5.10 13.44
C GLU A 165 13.56 3.70 13.90
N PHE A 166 14.01 2.85 12.95
CA PHE A 166 14.41 1.46 13.20
C PHE A 166 15.93 1.28 13.11
N ASN A 167 16.66 1.92 14.01
CA ASN A 167 18.11 1.80 14.10
C ASN A 167 18.55 0.87 15.23
N THR A 168 19.84 0.53 15.25
CA THR A 168 20.46 -0.32 16.29
C THR A 168 20.95 0.47 17.49
N SER A 169 20.61 1.76 17.62
CA SER A 169 20.97 2.54 18.79
C SER A 169 20.34 1.96 20.06
N SER A 170 21.00 2.16 21.18
CA SER A 170 20.51 1.65 22.46
C SER A 170 19.12 2.17 22.78
N VAL A 171 18.22 1.26 23.13
CA VAL A 171 16.90 1.63 23.65
C VAL A 171 17.07 2.54 24.87
N PRO A 172 16.31 3.66 24.99
CA PRO A 172 16.40 4.57 26.14
C PRO A 172 16.23 3.82 27.47
N GLU A 173 17.01 4.21 28.48
CA GLU A 173 16.97 3.53 29.80
C GLU A 173 15.60 3.68 30.48
N GLU A 174 14.90 4.80 30.25
CA GLU A 174 13.54 5.01 30.74
C GLU A 174 12.57 3.97 30.16
N TRP A 175 12.64 3.72 28.83
CA TRP A 175 11.82 2.69 28.17
C TRP A 175 12.14 1.29 28.70
N LYS A 176 13.42 0.98 28.98
CA LYS A 176 13.81 -0.32 29.57
C LYS A 176 13.24 -0.48 30.97
N LYS A 177 13.26 0.60 31.75
CA LYS A 177 12.68 0.60 33.09
C LYS A 177 11.19 0.31 33.03
N ASP A 178 10.42 1.06 32.21
CA ASP A 178 8.98 0.86 32.05
C ASP A 178 8.65 -0.55 31.56
N TRP A 179 9.44 -1.08 30.62
CA TRP A 179 9.31 -2.46 30.15
C TRP A 179 9.51 -3.48 31.27
N PHE A 180 10.55 -3.31 32.11
CA PHE A 180 10.82 -4.26 33.20
C PHE A 180 9.84 -4.08 34.39
N ASP A 181 9.26 -2.94 34.55
CA ASP A 181 8.19 -2.71 35.54
C ASP A 181 6.89 -3.41 35.10
N GLU A 182 6.57 -3.37 33.81
CA GLU A 182 5.41 -4.07 33.23
C GLU A 182 5.64 -5.58 33.06
N PHE A 183 6.86 -5.98 32.65
CA PHE A 183 7.23 -7.38 32.37
C PHE A 183 8.45 -7.83 33.18
N PRO A 184 8.39 -7.89 34.52
CA PRO A 184 9.54 -8.19 35.37
C PRO A 184 10.18 -9.56 35.11
N GLN A 185 9.41 -10.52 34.59
CA GLN A 185 9.88 -11.85 34.22
C GLN A 185 10.88 -11.85 33.05
N THR A 186 11.00 -10.74 32.32
CA THR A 186 11.92 -10.63 31.16
C THR A 186 13.30 -10.11 31.55
N LYS A 187 13.46 -9.62 32.79
CA LYS A 187 14.74 -9.12 33.30
C LYS A 187 15.80 -10.22 33.27
N ASP A 188 16.98 -9.89 32.77
CA ASP A 188 18.12 -10.82 32.63
C ASP A 188 17.82 -12.06 31.75
N LYS A 189 16.84 -11.98 30.84
CA LYS A 189 16.50 -13.03 29.90
C LYS A 189 16.81 -12.65 28.45
N ILE A 190 17.08 -13.65 27.64
CA ILE A 190 17.06 -13.51 26.19
C ILE A 190 15.60 -13.50 25.74
N ILE A 191 15.17 -12.41 25.14
CA ILE A 191 13.79 -12.22 24.66
C ILE A 191 13.74 -12.57 23.18
N LEU A 192 12.95 -13.58 22.83
CA LEU A 192 12.63 -13.91 21.45
C LEU A 192 11.25 -13.32 21.12
N THR A 193 11.21 -12.36 20.20
CA THR A 193 9.99 -11.71 19.78
C THR A 193 9.59 -12.20 18.39
N LEU A 194 8.34 -12.63 18.24
CA LEU A 194 7.72 -12.94 16.96
C LEU A 194 6.61 -11.91 16.69
N PRO A 195 6.91 -10.80 16.01
CA PRO A 195 5.89 -9.82 15.68
C PRO A 195 4.97 -10.36 14.59
N GLY A 196 3.67 -10.18 14.78
CA GLY A 196 2.66 -10.62 13.82
C GLY A 196 1.35 -9.88 13.97
N LEU A 197 0.60 -9.77 12.88
CA LEU A 197 -0.75 -9.22 12.91
C LEU A 197 -1.72 -10.30 13.37
N SER A 198 -2.31 -10.13 14.55
CA SER A 198 -3.40 -10.98 15.04
C SER A 198 -4.75 -10.34 14.70
N LEU A 199 -5.51 -10.97 13.80
CA LEU A 199 -6.86 -10.55 13.45
C LEU A 199 -7.94 -11.27 14.27
N ILE A 200 -7.54 -12.15 15.19
CA ILE A 200 -8.46 -13.00 15.97
C ILE A 200 -8.97 -12.26 17.21
N HIS A 201 -8.25 -11.24 17.67
CA HIS A 201 -8.56 -10.50 18.90
C HIS A 201 -8.94 -9.03 18.66
N ILE A 202 -9.36 -8.71 17.43
CA ILE A 202 -9.87 -7.39 17.06
C ILE A 202 -11.37 -7.47 16.83
#